data_e9c5a82da0e6a41ea40f9fac1ed456b0
#
_entry.id   e9c5a82da0e6a41ea40f9fac1ed456b0
#
_cell.length_a   1.000
_cell.length_b   1.000
_cell.length_c   1.000
_cell.angle_alpha   90.00
_cell.angle_beta   90.00
_cell.angle_gamma   90.00
#
_symmetry.space_group_name_H-M   'P 1'
#
loop_
_entity.id
_entity.type
_entity.pdbx_description
1 polymer ?
#
loop_
_entity_poly.entity_id
_entity_poly.type
_entity_poly.pdbx_seq_one_letter_code
_entity_poly.pdbx_strand_id
1 'polypeptide(L)'
;MKLGTVGFLMNQFREGDDLLARLAAAEPAVLHPLEMLAQTESGASVGSLAYNEVSLLRQTRQAAHVGIELNGQVRLDELICDGVMVATPAGSTAYNFSASGPILPLGANVMALTPIAPFRPRRWRGAVLKSGTEVRFRVLDPLKRPVSATADSHEVRDVTEVLVRESRDRK
;
A
#
# COMPACT_ATOMS: atom_id res chain seq x y z
N MET A 1 14.70 14.13 10.92
CA MET A 1 14.56 15.48 10.33
C MET A 1 14.87 15.40 8.85
N LYS A 2 14.25 16.27 8.05
CA LYS A 2 14.40 16.26 6.58
C LYS A 2 15.57 17.11 6.15
N LEU A 3 16.52 16.51 5.40
CA LEU A 3 17.61 17.21 4.71
C LEU A 3 17.42 17.18 3.18
N GLY A 4 16.50 16.34 2.66
CA GLY A 4 16.21 16.19 1.24
C GLY A 4 14.95 16.92 0.79
N THR A 5 14.64 16.82 -0.51
CA THR A 5 13.47 17.47 -1.15
C THR A 5 12.15 16.71 -0.96
N VAL A 6 12.18 15.40 -0.67
CA VAL A 6 11.01 14.53 -0.48
C VAL A 6 10.89 14.12 0.99
N GLY A 7 9.67 14.02 1.52
CA GLY A 7 9.40 13.60 2.91
C GLY A 7 8.38 14.52 3.58
N PHE A 8 7.10 14.33 3.24
CA PHE A 8 6.00 15.19 3.74
C PHE A 8 5.77 15.07 5.24
N LEU A 9 6.10 13.92 5.84
CA LEU A 9 5.90 13.65 7.27
C LEU A 9 7.11 14.05 8.14
N MET A 10 8.23 14.48 7.54
CA MET A 10 9.44 14.80 8.28
C MET A 10 9.53 16.29 8.58
N ASN A 11 9.84 16.63 9.83
CA ASN A 11 10.11 18.00 10.24
C ASN A 11 11.36 18.56 9.52
N GLN A 12 11.30 19.81 9.12
CA GLN A 12 12.46 20.50 8.54
C GLN A 12 13.56 20.67 9.60
N PHE A 13 14.78 20.41 9.18
CA PHE A 13 15.96 20.79 9.96
C PHE A 13 16.22 22.29 9.78
N ARG A 14 16.46 22.99 10.89
CA ARG A 14 16.94 24.37 10.89
C ARG A 14 18.18 24.42 11.75
N GLU A 15 19.22 25.08 11.26
CA GLU A 15 20.45 25.27 12.01
C GLU A 15 20.16 26.15 13.25
N GLY A 16 20.63 25.73 14.42
CA GLY A 16 20.35 26.38 15.70
C GLY A 16 19.08 25.93 16.42
N ASP A 17 18.28 25.02 15.86
CA ASP A 17 17.14 24.45 16.55
C ASP A 17 17.58 23.64 17.78
N ASP A 18 16.96 23.91 18.95
CA ASP A 18 17.08 23.04 20.12
C ASP A 18 16.29 21.77 19.91
N LEU A 19 16.99 20.68 19.57
CA LEU A 19 16.39 19.38 19.31
C LEU A 19 15.70 18.80 20.55
N LEU A 20 16.25 19.01 21.75
CA LEU A 20 15.68 18.48 22.99
C LEU A 20 14.37 19.18 23.33
N ALA A 21 14.31 20.51 23.19
CA ALA A 21 13.08 21.27 23.38
C ALA A 21 12.01 20.85 22.35
N ARG A 22 12.38 20.64 21.09
CA ARG A 22 11.46 20.16 20.05
C ARG A 22 10.93 18.74 20.34
N LEU A 23 11.78 17.84 20.82
CA LEU A 23 11.35 16.50 21.21
C LEU A 23 10.41 16.54 22.42
N ALA A 24 10.71 17.39 23.42
CA ALA A 24 9.85 17.54 24.59
C ALA A 24 8.46 18.13 24.25
N ALA A 25 8.38 18.93 23.22
CA ALA A 25 7.12 19.53 22.72
C ALA A 25 6.43 18.70 21.62
N ALA A 26 6.99 17.53 21.25
CA ALA A 26 6.41 16.70 20.19
C ALA A 26 5.18 15.91 20.68
N GLU A 27 4.15 15.91 19.86
CA GLU A 27 2.98 15.06 20.09
C GLU A 27 3.17 13.69 19.41
N PRO A 28 2.90 12.57 20.09
CA PRO A 28 3.01 11.25 19.51
C PRO A 28 1.88 11.00 18.50
N ALA A 29 2.23 10.50 17.31
CA ALA A 29 1.28 9.99 16.33
C ALA A 29 1.35 8.45 16.31
N VAL A 30 0.22 7.78 16.54
CA VAL A 30 0.13 6.33 16.48
C VAL A 30 -0.12 5.92 15.03
N LEU A 31 0.76 5.10 14.48
CA LEU A 31 0.64 4.53 13.14
C LEU A 31 0.41 3.02 13.25
N HIS A 32 -0.60 2.52 12.54
CA HIS A 32 -0.86 1.09 12.41
C HIS A 32 -0.35 0.62 11.04
N PRO A 33 0.63 -0.30 10.99
CA PRO A 33 1.12 -0.82 9.72
C PRO A 33 0.09 -1.72 9.05
N LEU A 34 0.22 -1.88 7.74
CA LEU A 34 -0.43 -2.96 7.01
C LEU A 34 0.36 -4.24 7.20
N GLU A 35 -0.33 -5.35 7.36
CA GLU A 35 0.21 -6.70 7.27
C GLU A 35 -0.08 -7.23 5.87
N MET A 36 0.97 -7.65 5.16
CA MET A 36 0.90 -8.36 3.90
C MET A 36 1.13 -9.85 4.13
N LEU A 37 0.27 -10.70 3.57
CA LEU A 37 0.51 -12.14 3.44
C LEU A 37 0.44 -12.50 1.96
N ALA A 38 1.58 -12.82 1.36
CA ALA A 38 1.70 -13.15 -0.05
C ALA A 38 1.88 -14.66 -0.24
N GLN A 39 1.09 -15.24 -1.15
CA GLN A 39 1.25 -16.61 -1.64
C GLN A 39 1.93 -16.56 -3.00
N THR A 40 2.92 -17.41 -3.23
CA THR A 40 3.66 -17.48 -4.49
C THR A 40 3.27 -18.71 -5.31
N GLU A 41 3.62 -18.72 -6.59
CA GLU A 41 3.45 -19.89 -7.48
C GLU A 41 4.16 -21.15 -6.97
N SER A 42 5.28 -20.99 -6.25
CA SER A 42 5.99 -22.11 -5.63
C SER A 42 5.29 -22.69 -4.40
N GLY A 43 4.17 -22.09 -3.97
CA GLY A 43 3.45 -22.47 -2.76
C GLY A 43 4.03 -21.88 -1.47
N ALA A 44 5.03 -21.02 -1.55
CA ALA A 44 5.57 -20.32 -0.37
C ALA A 44 4.57 -19.25 0.12
N SER A 45 4.51 -19.06 1.44
CA SER A 45 3.76 -18.00 2.12
C SER A 45 4.73 -17.05 2.78
N VAL A 46 4.67 -15.77 2.44
CA VAL A 46 5.58 -14.73 2.93
C VAL A 46 4.79 -13.61 3.58
N GLY A 47 5.07 -13.35 4.86
CA GLY A 47 4.48 -12.24 5.63
C GLY A 47 5.43 -11.05 5.72
N SER A 48 4.92 -9.84 5.63
CA SER A 48 5.67 -8.60 5.83
C SER A 48 4.77 -7.47 6.34
N LEU A 49 5.39 -6.42 6.88
CA LEU A 49 4.70 -5.21 7.34
C LEU A 49 5.06 -4.02 6.45
N ALA A 50 4.10 -3.12 6.28
CA ALA A 50 4.29 -1.86 5.58
C ALA A 50 3.69 -0.70 6.38
N TYR A 51 4.46 0.35 6.63
CA TYR A 51 3.97 1.59 7.23
C TYR A 51 3.40 2.55 6.18
N ASN A 52 3.88 2.48 4.93
CA ASN A 52 3.33 3.28 3.84
C ASN A 52 2.27 2.51 3.06
N GLU A 53 2.68 1.51 2.26
CA GLU A 53 1.77 0.78 1.37
C GLU A 53 2.22 -0.65 1.10
N VAL A 54 1.22 -1.47 0.74
CA VAL A 54 1.43 -2.75 0.06
C VAL A 54 0.99 -2.57 -1.39
N SER A 55 1.91 -2.76 -2.34
CA SER A 55 1.66 -2.59 -3.76
C SER A 55 1.91 -3.88 -4.54
N LEU A 56 1.05 -4.15 -5.51
CA LEU A 56 1.23 -5.19 -6.52
C LEU A 56 1.61 -4.52 -7.84
N LEU A 57 2.66 -5.03 -8.51
CA LEU A 57 3.13 -4.53 -9.79
C LEU A 57 3.38 -5.66 -10.77
N ARG A 58 3.03 -5.44 -12.05
CA ARG A 58 3.39 -6.35 -13.13
C ARG A 58 4.90 -6.48 -13.26
N GLN A 59 5.39 -7.70 -13.47
CA GLN A 59 6.83 -7.95 -13.64
C GLN A 59 7.28 -7.88 -15.10
N THR A 60 6.34 -7.89 -16.04
CA THR A 60 6.62 -7.89 -17.47
C THR A 60 5.95 -6.69 -18.16
N ARG A 61 6.08 -6.62 -19.49
CA ARG A 61 5.39 -5.58 -20.29
C ARG A 61 3.90 -5.81 -20.44
N GLN A 62 3.40 -7.01 -20.11
CA GLN A 62 1.96 -7.30 -20.15
C GLN A 62 1.28 -6.71 -18.92
N ALA A 63 0.07 -6.18 -19.10
CA ALA A 63 -0.73 -5.68 -17.99
C ALA A 63 -1.02 -6.78 -16.97
N ALA A 64 -1.04 -6.44 -15.70
CA ALA A 64 -1.53 -7.31 -14.64
C ALA A 64 -3.05 -7.44 -14.74
N HIS A 65 -3.56 -8.64 -14.44
CA HIS A 65 -4.98 -8.92 -14.28
C HIS A 65 -5.20 -9.35 -12.82
N VAL A 66 -5.95 -8.57 -12.07
CA VAL A 66 -6.11 -8.76 -10.61
C VAL A 66 -7.58 -8.73 -10.23
N GLY A 67 -8.05 -9.79 -9.59
CA GLY A 67 -9.34 -9.79 -8.90
C GLY A 67 -9.20 -9.14 -7.51
N ILE A 68 -10.24 -8.43 -7.05
CA ILE A 68 -10.24 -7.75 -5.75
C ILE A 68 -11.43 -8.22 -4.92
N GLU A 69 -11.13 -8.69 -3.71
CA GLU A 69 -12.13 -9.03 -2.70
C GLU A 69 -11.97 -8.11 -1.48
N LEU A 70 -13.08 -7.72 -0.89
CA LEU A 70 -13.12 -6.97 0.38
C LEU A 70 -13.94 -7.79 1.38
N ASN A 71 -13.33 -8.14 2.51
CA ASN A 71 -13.94 -8.94 3.56
C ASN A 71 -14.59 -10.25 3.02
N GLY A 72 -13.87 -10.96 2.14
CA GLY A 72 -14.30 -12.22 1.53
C GLY A 72 -15.36 -12.07 0.42
N GLN A 73 -15.74 -10.86 0.05
CA GLN A 73 -16.69 -10.61 -1.04
C GLN A 73 -15.98 -10.03 -2.26
N VAL A 74 -16.16 -10.64 -3.41
CA VAL A 74 -15.65 -10.13 -4.69
C VAL A 74 -16.30 -8.77 -4.97
N ARG A 75 -15.50 -7.74 -5.16
CA ARG A 75 -15.93 -6.38 -5.50
C ARG A 75 -15.55 -5.99 -6.91
N LEU A 76 -14.51 -6.60 -7.43
CA LEU A 76 -14.07 -6.43 -8.80
C LEU A 76 -13.53 -7.76 -9.31
N ASP A 77 -14.20 -8.33 -10.29
CA ASP A 77 -13.80 -9.62 -10.87
C ASP A 77 -12.45 -9.53 -11.55
N GLU A 78 -12.19 -8.43 -12.27
CA GLU A 78 -10.95 -8.20 -12.98
C GLU A 78 -10.60 -6.71 -13.05
N LEU A 79 -9.41 -6.36 -12.57
CA LEU A 79 -8.72 -5.11 -12.79
C LEU A 79 -7.56 -5.35 -13.76
N ILE A 80 -7.59 -4.71 -14.94
CA ILE A 80 -6.47 -4.70 -15.89
C ILE A 80 -5.69 -3.40 -15.69
N CYS A 81 -4.43 -3.51 -15.26
CA CYS A 81 -3.63 -2.35 -14.81
C CYS A 81 -2.13 -2.63 -14.88
N ASP A 82 -1.31 -1.64 -14.56
CA ASP A 82 0.11 -1.85 -14.27
C ASP A 82 0.31 -2.37 -12.84
N GLY A 83 -0.61 -2.06 -11.94
CA GLY A 83 -0.60 -2.50 -10.56
C GLY A 83 -1.77 -1.96 -9.74
N VAL A 84 -1.78 -2.30 -8.46
CA VAL A 84 -2.76 -1.83 -7.47
C VAL A 84 -2.12 -1.81 -6.10
N MET A 85 -2.53 -0.91 -5.22
CA MET A 85 -1.99 -0.82 -3.88
C MET A 85 -3.04 -0.55 -2.82
N VAL A 86 -2.70 -0.90 -1.57
CA VAL A 86 -3.38 -0.43 -0.36
C VAL A 86 -2.39 0.44 0.40
N ALA A 87 -2.78 1.67 0.72
CA ALA A 87 -1.95 2.61 1.46
C ALA A 87 -2.58 3.01 2.79
N THR A 88 -1.74 3.18 3.81
CA THR A 88 -2.11 3.78 5.09
C THR A 88 -2.30 5.30 4.95
N PRO A 89 -2.84 5.99 5.96
CA PRO A 89 -2.81 7.46 5.99
C PRO A 89 -1.38 8.02 5.89
N ALA A 90 -0.39 7.41 6.54
CA ALA A 90 1.01 7.83 6.45
C ALA A 90 1.56 7.66 5.03
N GLY A 91 1.29 6.52 4.39
CA GLY A 91 1.70 6.23 3.01
C GLY A 91 0.89 6.96 1.94
N SER A 92 -0.23 7.59 2.31
CA SER A 92 -1.08 8.28 1.34
C SER A 92 -0.37 9.39 0.57
N THR A 93 0.69 9.97 1.14
CA THR A 93 1.54 11.00 0.52
C THR A 93 2.82 10.44 -0.11
N ALA A 94 3.01 9.11 -0.10
CA ALA A 94 4.13 8.40 -0.71
C ALA A 94 3.78 7.92 -2.14
N TYR A 95 3.96 6.65 -2.45
CA TYR A 95 3.67 6.11 -3.79
C TYR A 95 2.19 6.22 -4.16
N ASN A 96 1.29 6.13 -3.18
CA ASN A 96 -0.14 6.35 -3.38
C ASN A 96 -0.42 7.71 -4.03
N PHE A 97 0.26 8.78 -3.59
CA PHE A 97 0.10 10.11 -4.17
C PHE A 97 0.56 10.16 -5.63
N SER A 98 1.70 9.52 -5.94
CA SER A 98 2.22 9.41 -7.31
C SER A 98 1.27 8.63 -8.24
N ALA A 99 0.53 7.66 -7.69
CA ALA A 99 -0.51 6.92 -8.40
C ALA A 99 -1.85 7.66 -8.48
N SER A 100 -1.91 8.93 -8.08
CA SER A 100 -3.13 9.75 -8.03
C SER A 100 -4.17 9.24 -7.03
N GLY A 101 -3.74 8.54 -5.99
CA GLY A 101 -4.58 8.17 -4.86
C GLY A 101 -4.88 9.38 -3.94
N PRO A 102 -5.90 9.26 -3.08
CA PRO A 102 -6.29 10.33 -2.17
C PRO A 102 -5.24 10.53 -1.06
N ILE A 103 -5.05 11.77 -0.62
CA ILE A 103 -4.34 12.08 0.62
C ILE A 103 -5.29 11.82 1.78
N LEU A 104 -4.84 11.04 2.75
CA LEU A 104 -5.59 10.69 3.94
C LEU A 104 -4.98 11.39 5.16
N PRO A 105 -5.78 12.02 6.04
CA PRO A 105 -5.27 12.61 7.27
C PRO A 105 -4.65 11.55 8.19
N LEU A 106 -3.52 11.86 8.82
CA LEU A 106 -2.95 11.02 9.87
C LEU A 106 -3.99 10.81 10.99
N GLY A 107 -4.10 9.60 11.50
CA GLY A 107 -5.10 9.24 12.51
C GLY A 107 -6.52 8.98 11.95
N ALA A 108 -6.75 9.16 10.66
CA ALA A 108 -8.00 8.72 10.06
C ALA A 108 -8.07 7.17 10.03
N ASN A 109 -9.22 6.62 10.45
CA ASN A 109 -9.45 5.17 10.45
C ASN A 109 -9.86 4.66 9.06
N VAL A 110 -9.03 4.93 8.06
CA VAL A 110 -9.25 4.58 6.65
C VAL A 110 -7.97 4.16 5.98
N MET A 111 -8.10 3.46 4.85
CA MET A 111 -7.01 3.08 3.93
C MET A 111 -7.38 3.50 2.51
N ALA A 112 -6.40 3.78 1.68
CA ALA A 112 -6.63 3.98 0.25
C ALA A 112 -6.40 2.67 -0.51
N LEU A 113 -7.34 2.29 -1.38
CA LEU A 113 -7.16 1.27 -2.40
C LEU A 113 -7.02 2.00 -3.73
N THR A 114 -5.82 1.97 -4.32
CA THR A 114 -5.47 2.81 -5.48
C THR A 114 -4.92 1.96 -6.62
N PRO A 115 -5.51 2.01 -7.83
CA PRO A 115 -4.96 1.36 -9.00
C PRO A 115 -3.82 2.18 -9.60
N ILE A 116 -2.89 1.50 -10.26
CA ILE A 116 -1.77 2.10 -10.99
C ILE A 116 -2.03 1.90 -12.48
N ALA A 117 -2.18 2.98 -13.23
CA ALA A 117 -2.47 2.99 -14.66
C ALA A 117 -3.61 2.00 -15.06
N PRO A 118 -4.83 2.11 -14.50
CA PRO A 118 -5.92 1.19 -14.79
C PRO A 118 -6.40 1.34 -16.24
N PHE A 119 -6.42 0.19 -16.97
CA PHE A 119 -6.94 0.11 -18.30
C PHE A 119 -8.44 -0.29 -18.31
N ARG A 120 -8.81 -1.22 -17.42
CA ARG A 120 -10.22 -1.65 -17.19
C ARG A 120 -10.41 -1.96 -15.71
N PRO A 121 -11.51 -1.53 -15.06
CA PRO A 121 -12.53 -0.62 -15.59
C PRO A 121 -11.94 0.77 -15.86
N ARG A 122 -12.39 1.38 -16.98
CA ARG A 122 -11.91 2.72 -17.34
C ARG A 122 -12.32 3.75 -16.28
N ARG A 123 -11.39 4.67 -15.94
CA ARG A 123 -11.61 5.77 -15.00
C ARG A 123 -11.87 5.32 -13.56
N TRP A 124 -11.70 4.04 -13.24
CA TRP A 124 -11.76 3.62 -11.84
C TRP A 124 -10.58 4.23 -11.07
N ARG A 125 -10.89 4.98 -10.04
CA ARG A 125 -9.89 5.72 -9.24
C ARG A 125 -9.52 5.01 -7.94
N GLY A 126 -10.08 3.83 -7.71
CA GLY A 126 -9.94 3.13 -6.44
C GLY A 126 -11.05 3.48 -5.47
N ALA A 127 -10.78 3.28 -4.20
CA ALA A 127 -11.73 3.50 -3.12
C ALA A 127 -11.01 3.92 -1.82
N VAL A 128 -11.74 4.61 -0.95
CA VAL A 128 -11.34 4.77 0.45
C VAL A 128 -12.07 3.71 1.26
N LEU A 129 -11.33 2.90 2.01
CA LEU A 129 -11.80 1.78 2.79
C LEU A 129 -11.69 2.09 4.28
N LYS A 130 -12.52 1.48 5.11
CA LYS A 130 -12.32 1.49 6.58
C LYS A 130 -11.05 0.72 6.93
N SER A 131 -10.31 1.16 7.92
CA SER A 131 -9.03 0.55 8.35
C SER A 131 -9.14 -0.95 8.71
N GLY A 132 -10.29 -1.40 9.20
CA GLY A 132 -10.55 -2.81 9.51
C GLY A 132 -10.92 -3.68 8.30
N THR A 133 -10.87 -3.16 7.07
CA THR A 133 -11.20 -3.93 5.87
C THR A 133 -10.04 -4.86 5.52
N GLU A 134 -10.35 -6.13 5.31
CA GLU A 134 -9.43 -7.09 4.68
C GLU A 134 -9.53 -6.95 3.16
N VAL A 135 -8.39 -6.75 2.51
CA VAL A 135 -8.27 -6.66 1.04
C VAL A 135 -7.52 -7.87 0.54
N ARG A 136 -8.14 -8.63 -0.37
CA ARG A 136 -7.50 -9.77 -1.02
C ARG A 136 -7.38 -9.50 -2.52
N PHE A 137 -6.16 -9.61 -3.00
CA PHE A 137 -5.84 -9.56 -4.42
C PHE A 137 -5.58 -10.97 -4.94
N ARG A 138 -6.24 -11.34 -6.03
CA ARG A 138 -5.96 -12.59 -6.75
C ARG A 138 -5.35 -12.26 -8.09
N VAL A 139 -4.16 -12.78 -8.36
CA VAL A 139 -3.52 -12.61 -9.67
C VAL A 139 -4.14 -13.61 -10.65
N LEU A 140 -4.73 -13.07 -11.70
CA LEU A 140 -5.33 -13.86 -12.77
C LEU A 140 -4.26 -14.16 -13.84
N ASP A 141 -4.16 -15.43 -14.26
CA ASP A 141 -3.15 -15.93 -15.22
C ASP A 141 -1.69 -15.66 -14.76
N PRO A 142 -1.27 -16.00 -13.52
CA PRO A 142 0.02 -15.61 -12.96
C PRO A 142 1.20 -16.07 -13.83
N LEU A 143 1.16 -17.27 -14.41
CA LEU A 143 2.21 -17.78 -15.31
C LEU A 143 2.42 -16.90 -16.56
N LYS A 144 1.36 -16.31 -17.09
CA LYS A 144 1.42 -15.45 -18.27
C LYS A 144 1.67 -14.00 -17.90
N ARG A 145 1.18 -13.59 -16.73
CA ARG A 145 1.15 -12.20 -16.24
C ARG A 145 1.68 -12.11 -14.82
N PRO A 146 2.98 -12.43 -14.62
CA PRO A 146 3.56 -12.46 -13.29
C PRO A 146 3.51 -11.09 -12.64
N VAL A 147 3.22 -11.11 -11.34
CA VAL A 147 3.07 -9.93 -10.48
C VAL A 147 3.98 -10.08 -9.29
N SER A 148 4.64 -9.01 -8.88
CA SER A 148 5.30 -8.90 -7.59
C SER A 148 4.44 -8.11 -6.60
N ALA A 149 4.57 -8.43 -5.31
CA ALA A 149 4.00 -7.69 -4.21
C ALA A 149 5.11 -7.08 -3.36
N THR A 150 4.96 -5.84 -2.95
CA THR A 150 5.95 -5.13 -2.14
C THR A 150 5.29 -4.50 -0.93
N ALA A 151 5.81 -4.81 0.26
CA ALA A 151 5.47 -4.13 1.51
C ALA A 151 6.61 -3.17 1.87
N ASP A 152 6.40 -1.85 1.68
CA ASP A 152 7.41 -0.78 1.74
C ASP A 152 8.65 -1.11 0.88
N SER A 153 9.66 -1.78 1.43
CA SER A 153 10.90 -2.15 0.73
C SER A 153 11.06 -3.67 0.52
N HIS A 154 10.15 -4.49 1.04
CA HIS A 154 10.24 -5.95 0.95
C HIS A 154 9.43 -6.48 -0.23
N GLU A 155 10.10 -6.89 -1.30
CA GLU A 155 9.48 -7.45 -2.51
C GLU A 155 9.36 -8.98 -2.42
N VAL A 156 8.20 -9.49 -2.83
CA VAL A 156 7.91 -10.91 -3.06
C VAL A 156 7.47 -11.06 -4.52
N ARG A 157 8.17 -11.91 -5.27
CA ARG A 157 7.91 -12.12 -6.70
C ARG A 157 6.99 -13.31 -6.95
N ASP A 158 6.41 -13.33 -8.15
CA ASP A 158 5.58 -14.43 -8.65
C ASP A 158 4.42 -14.80 -7.70
N VAL A 159 3.73 -13.75 -7.22
CA VAL A 159 2.62 -13.90 -6.30
C VAL A 159 1.36 -14.34 -7.04
N THR A 160 0.59 -15.25 -6.43
CA THR A 160 -0.71 -15.70 -6.90
C THR A 160 -1.86 -15.06 -6.14
N GLU A 161 -1.64 -14.80 -4.85
CA GLU A 161 -2.61 -14.15 -3.98
C GLU A 161 -1.88 -13.28 -2.96
N VAL A 162 -2.46 -12.13 -2.63
CA VAL A 162 -1.95 -11.24 -1.57
C VAL A 162 -3.10 -10.78 -0.70
N LEU A 163 -3.00 -11.06 0.59
CA LEU A 163 -3.91 -10.57 1.61
C LEU A 163 -3.28 -9.37 2.29
N VAL A 164 -4.05 -8.29 2.43
CA VAL A 164 -3.63 -7.06 3.09
C VAL A 164 -4.67 -6.67 4.15
N ARG A 165 -4.22 -6.39 5.36
CA ARG A 165 -5.05 -5.89 6.46
C ARG A 165 -4.25 -4.97 7.36
N GLU A 166 -4.93 -4.11 8.11
CA GLU A 166 -4.28 -3.31 9.15
C GLU A 166 -3.88 -4.22 10.33
N SER A 167 -2.63 -4.10 10.79
CA SER A 167 -2.15 -4.78 11.99
C SER A 167 -2.49 -3.92 13.22
N ARG A 168 -3.39 -4.40 14.09
CA ARG A 168 -3.77 -3.69 15.32
C ARG A 168 -2.86 -4.01 16.50
N ASP A 169 -2.14 -5.12 16.43
CA ASP A 169 -1.27 -5.60 17.50
C ASP A 169 0.13 -4.94 17.47
N ARG A 170 0.44 -4.21 16.41
CA ARG A 170 1.71 -3.50 16.22
C ARG A 170 1.46 -2.02 15.97
N LYS A 171 2.21 -1.20 16.71
CA LYS A 171 2.12 0.27 16.66
C LYS A 171 3.50 0.85 16.47
#